data_c4e566cc603f4dae56bbbe4189ddb7a2
#
_entry.id   c4e566cc603f4dae56bbbe4189ddb7a2
#
_cell.length_a   1.000
_cell.length_b   1.000
_cell.length_c   1.000
_cell.angle_alpha   90.00
_cell.angle_beta   90.00
_cell.angle_gamma   90.00
#
_symmetry.space_group_name_H-M   'P 1'
#
loop_
_entity.id
_entity.type
_entity.pdbx_description
1 polymer ?
#
loop_
_entity_poly.entity_id
_entity_poly.type
_entity_poly.pdbx_seq_one_letter_code
_entity_poly.pdbx_strand_id
1 'polypeptide(L)'
;MFRDDERTRVIEEVGGLARLGSLAAELASEAGGERVMLVSDPGVAAAGHADRAAEVMRAAGLEVALHVDVAENPSSDDVAKAAAAAQAFGPELYVAVGGGSAIDTAKGANFVEVCGGRMEDYRGHDTATAPLRPLIAVPTTAGTGSEVGRASVLTDESTQTKKIIFHPGMLPALVIADPALTVVPAVLDTLVFIETQH
;
A
#
# COMPACT_ATOMS: atom_id res chain seq x y z
N MET A 1 9.01 1.26 -23.13
CA MET A 1 8.20 2.33 -23.74
C MET A 1 7.08 2.62 -22.76
N PHE A 2 7.26 3.63 -21.90
CA PHE A 2 6.27 3.99 -20.88
C PHE A 2 5.08 4.63 -21.59
N ARG A 3 3.86 4.23 -21.25
CA ARG A 3 2.66 4.91 -21.74
C ARG A 3 2.54 6.21 -20.97
N ASP A 4 2.51 7.34 -21.66
CA ASP A 4 2.36 8.70 -21.09
C ASP A 4 0.99 8.94 -20.40
N ASP A 5 0.17 7.91 -20.23
CA ASP A 5 -1.24 7.97 -19.82
C ASP A 5 -1.55 7.25 -18.50
N GLU A 6 -0.53 6.78 -17.77
CA GLU A 6 -0.74 6.11 -16.49
C GLU A 6 -0.99 7.13 -15.38
N ARG A 7 -2.23 7.58 -15.30
CA ARG A 7 -2.73 8.37 -14.17
C ARG A 7 -3.32 7.44 -13.12
N THR A 8 -2.95 7.66 -11.86
CA THR A 8 -3.63 7.02 -10.74
C THR A 8 -5.12 7.35 -10.76
N ARG A 9 -5.98 6.35 -10.78
CA ARG A 9 -7.41 6.54 -10.56
C ARG A 9 -7.62 6.82 -9.07
N VAL A 10 -8.32 7.89 -8.73
CA VAL A 10 -8.62 8.25 -7.33
C VAL A 10 -10.12 8.15 -7.10
N ILE A 11 -10.50 7.44 -6.04
CA ILE A 11 -11.87 7.37 -5.51
C ILE A 11 -11.83 8.03 -4.15
N GLU A 12 -12.56 9.13 -4.01
CA GLU A 12 -12.70 9.88 -2.76
C GLU A 12 -14.16 9.76 -2.30
N GLU A 13 -14.38 8.93 -1.30
CA GLU A 13 -15.73 8.58 -0.82
C GLU A 13 -15.69 8.10 0.62
N VAL A 14 -16.58 8.62 1.47
CA VAL A 14 -16.78 8.11 2.83
C VAL A 14 -17.35 6.69 2.78
N GLY A 15 -16.68 5.75 3.43
CA GLY A 15 -17.01 4.32 3.34
C GLY A 15 -16.49 3.65 2.06
N GLY A 16 -15.60 4.33 1.31
CA GLY A 16 -15.01 3.85 0.07
C GLY A 16 -14.28 2.51 0.19
N LEU A 17 -13.81 2.16 1.40
CA LEU A 17 -13.21 0.84 1.68
C LEU A 17 -14.14 -0.32 1.28
N ALA A 18 -15.47 -0.15 1.36
CA ALA A 18 -16.41 -1.19 0.96
C ALA A 18 -16.33 -1.55 -0.53
N ARG A 19 -15.79 -0.66 -1.37
CA ARG A 19 -15.60 -0.90 -2.81
C ARG A 19 -14.30 -1.64 -3.13
N LEU A 20 -13.40 -1.77 -2.14
CA LEU A 20 -12.09 -2.38 -2.35
C LEU A 20 -12.21 -3.80 -2.94
N GLY A 21 -13.16 -4.60 -2.46
CA GLY A 21 -13.32 -5.98 -2.93
C GLY A 21 -13.54 -6.08 -4.44
N SER A 22 -14.53 -5.34 -4.98
CA SER A 22 -14.85 -5.36 -6.41
C SER A 22 -13.73 -4.76 -7.27
N LEU A 23 -13.11 -3.66 -6.81
CA LEU A 23 -12.04 -2.98 -7.53
C LEU A 23 -10.74 -3.79 -7.54
N ALA A 24 -10.44 -4.47 -6.43
CA ALA A 24 -9.30 -5.38 -6.35
C ALA A 24 -9.50 -6.61 -7.24
N ALA A 25 -10.73 -7.16 -7.31
CA ALA A 25 -11.04 -8.28 -8.19
C ALA A 25 -10.90 -7.91 -9.68
N GLU A 26 -11.32 -6.70 -10.06
CA GLU A 26 -11.12 -6.16 -11.42
C GLU A 26 -9.62 -6.13 -11.76
N LEU A 27 -8.80 -5.46 -10.94
CA LEU A 27 -7.36 -5.29 -11.20
C LEU A 27 -6.57 -6.60 -11.10
N ALA A 28 -6.91 -7.50 -10.16
CA ALA A 28 -6.27 -8.80 -10.04
C ALA A 28 -6.56 -9.68 -11.27
N SER A 29 -7.80 -9.69 -11.76
CA SER A 29 -8.20 -10.39 -12.97
C SER A 29 -7.47 -9.86 -14.22
N GLU A 30 -7.32 -8.54 -14.35
CA GLU A 30 -6.53 -7.92 -15.42
C GLU A 30 -5.04 -8.30 -15.34
N ALA A 31 -4.53 -8.51 -14.13
CA ALA A 31 -3.16 -8.97 -13.88
C ALA A 31 -3.00 -10.50 -14.03
N GLY A 32 -4.08 -11.23 -14.29
CA GLY A 32 -4.06 -12.65 -14.61
C GLY A 32 -4.26 -13.59 -13.42
N GLY A 33 -4.85 -13.11 -12.30
CA GLY A 33 -5.11 -14.00 -11.16
C GLY A 33 -6.06 -13.40 -10.11
N GLU A 34 -6.00 -13.96 -8.91
CA GLU A 34 -6.92 -13.64 -7.81
C GLU A 34 -6.19 -13.49 -6.45
N ARG A 35 -4.84 -13.59 -6.44
CA ARG A 35 -4.05 -13.52 -5.21
C ARG A 35 -3.61 -12.08 -4.93
N VAL A 36 -3.90 -11.63 -3.73
CA VAL A 36 -3.65 -10.25 -3.29
C VAL A 36 -2.74 -10.25 -2.06
N MET A 37 -1.64 -9.50 -2.11
CA MET A 37 -0.81 -9.21 -0.96
C MET A 37 -1.27 -7.92 -0.30
N LEU A 38 -1.87 -8.01 0.89
CA LEU A 38 -2.22 -6.85 1.70
C LEU A 38 -1.06 -6.49 2.63
N VAL A 39 -0.59 -5.26 2.54
CA VAL A 39 0.48 -4.70 3.37
C VAL A 39 -0.10 -3.62 4.27
N SER A 40 0.17 -3.72 5.59
CA SER A 40 -0.33 -2.79 6.60
C SER A 40 0.63 -2.69 7.78
N ASP A 41 0.35 -1.81 8.72
CA ASP A 41 1.08 -1.67 9.96
C ASP A 41 0.27 -2.18 11.18
N PRO A 42 0.93 -2.46 12.32
CA PRO A 42 0.26 -2.98 13.52
C PRO A 42 -0.83 -2.06 14.07
N GLY A 43 -0.68 -0.73 13.94
CA GLY A 43 -1.66 0.24 14.42
C GLY A 43 -2.96 0.18 13.61
N VAL A 44 -2.84 0.14 12.29
CA VAL A 44 -3.96 0.01 11.35
C VAL A 44 -4.64 -1.36 11.50
N ALA A 45 -3.86 -2.43 11.72
CA ALA A 45 -4.39 -3.76 12.02
C ALA A 45 -5.15 -3.78 13.36
N ALA A 46 -4.59 -3.19 14.41
CA ALA A 46 -5.27 -3.09 15.72
C ALA A 46 -6.57 -2.26 15.67
N ALA A 47 -6.65 -1.28 14.76
CA ALA A 47 -7.88 -0.53 14.48
C ALA A 47 -8.92 -1.33 13.66
N GLY A 48 -8.59 -2.54 13.21
CA GLY A 48 -9.46 -3.42 12.42
C GLY A 48 -9.56 -3.06 10.93
N HIS A 49 -8.82 -2.07 10.46
CA HIS A 49 -8.92 -1.62 9.07
C HIS A 49 -8.30 -2.63 8.09
N ALA A 50 -7.19 -3.28 8.47
CA ALA A 50 -6.54 -4.31 7.65
C ALA A 50 -7.43 -5.56 7.51
N ASP A 51 -8.03 -6.02 8.62
CA ASP A 51 -8.93 -7.17 8.62
C ASP A 51 -10.19 -6.89 7.78
N ARG A 52 -10.81 -5.71 7.96
CA ARG A 52 -11.96 -5.29 7.16
C ARG A 52 -11.64 -5.22 5.67
N ALA A 53 -10.46 -4.72 5.30
CA ALA A 53 -10.00 -4.71 3.92
C ALA A 53 -9.86 -6.13 3.36
N ALA A 54 -9.25 -7.05 4.15
CA ALA A 54 -9.12 -8.45 3.75
C ALA A 54 -10.48 -9.15 3.62
N GLU A 55 -11.42 -8.88 4.53
CA GLU A 55 -12.77 -9.45 4.49
C GLU A 55 -13.53 -9.07 3.21
N VAL A 56 -13.53 -7.78 2.83
CA VAL A 56 -14.24 -7.33 1.61
C VAL A 56 -13.60 -7.89 0.34
N MET A 57 -12.27 -8.09 0.33
CA MET A 57 -11.58 -8.72 -0.79
C MET A 57 -11.87 -10.22 -0.89
N ARG A 58 -11.84 -10.94 0.25
CA ARG A 58 -12.21 -12.37 0.30
C ARG A 58 -13.67 -12.61 -0.08
N ALA A 59 -14.58 -11.72 0.34
CA ALA A 59 -15.98 -11.77 -0.05
C ALA A 59 -16.19 -11.56 -1.56
N ALA A 60 -15.25 -10.89 -2.23
CA ALA A 60 -15.21 -10.74 -3.69
C ALA A 60 -14.51 -11.91 -4.43
N GLY A 61 -14.14 -12.99 -3.72
CA GLY A 61 -13.53 -14.18 -4.30
C GLY A 61 -12.00 -14.16 -4.38
N LEU A 62 -11.34 -13.16 -3.77
CA LEU A 62 -9.89 -13.06 -3.80
C LEU A 62 -9.23 -13.88 -2.69
N GLU A 63 -8.07 -14.44 -2.99
CA GLU A 63 -7.17 -15.04 -2.01
C GLU A 63 -6.25 -13.94 -1.45
N VAL A 64 -6.27 -13.74 -0.12
CA VAL A 64 -5.58 -12.61 0.51
C VAL A 64 -4.57 -13.08 1.55
N ALA A 65 -3.30 -12.79 1.30
CA ALA A 65 -2.23 -12.88 2.30
C ALA A 65 -2.02 -11.51 2.95
N LEU A 66 -1.74 -11.50 4.27
CA LEU A 66 -1.51 -10.29 5.05
C LEU A 66 -0.06 -10.20 5.50
N HIS A 67 0.52 -9.01 5.36
CA HIS A 67 1.76 -8.60 5.99
C HIS A 67 1.47 -7.32 6.81
N VAL A 68 1.38 -7.46 8.13
CA VAL A 68 0.95 -6.37 9.04
C VAL A 68 2.04 -5.89 9.98
N ASP A 69 3.29 -6.27 9.72
CA ASP A 69 4.45 -5.97 10.56
C ASP A 69 5.28 -4.79 10.04
N VAL A 70 4.64 -3.87 9.30
CA VAL A 70 5.35 -2.69 8.79
C VAL A 70 5.72 -1.76 9.93
N ALA A 71 7.02 -1.48 10.06
CA ALA A 71 7.53 -0.53 11.04
C ALA A 71 7.25 0.93 10.64
N GLU A 72 7.18 1.82 11.62
CA GLU A 72 7.27 3.26 11.36
C GLU A 72 8.65 3.59 10.79
N ASN A 73 8.70 4.33 9.68
CA ASN A 73 9.93 4.59 8.91
C ASN A 73 10.67 3.29 8.50
N PRO A 74 10.06 2.47 7.61
CA PRO A 74 10.55 1.14 7.30
C PRO A 74 11.96 1.15 6.75
N SER A 75 12.71 0.10 7.09
CA SER A 75 14.04 -0.17 6.56
C SER A 75 13.97 -1.03 5.31
N SER A 76 15.10 -1.19 4.63
CA SER A 76 15.24 -2.17 3.55
C SER A 76 15.06 -3.61 4.02
N ASP A 77 15.34 -3.92 5.28
CA ASP A 77 15.08 -5.24 5.86
C ASP A 77 13.57 -5.50 6.05
N ASP A 78 12.79 -4.48 6.40
CA ASP A 78 11.33 -4.60 6.47
C ASP A 78 10.73 -4.85 5.10
N VAL A 79 11.23 -4.15 4.08
CA VAL A 79 10.86 -4.41 2.68
C VAL A 79 11.24 -5.83 2.25
N ALA A 80 12.42 -6.30 2.62
CA ALA A 80 12.87 -7.66 2.28
C ALA A 80 11.99 -8.75 2.92
N LYS A 81 11.53 -8.55 4.17
CA LYS A 81 10.57 -9.46 4.84
C LYS A 81 9.22 -9.49 4.09
N ALA A 82 8.68 -8.32 3.74
CA ALA A 82 7.44 -8.23 2.98
C ALA A 82 7.57 -8.86 1.59
N ALA A 83 8.70 -8.64 0.89
CA ALA A 83 8.99 -9.24 -0.40
C ALA A 83 9.12 -10.77 -0.32
N ALA A 84 9.77 -11.30 0.73
CA ALA A 84 9.88 -12.74 0.93
C ALA A 84 8.50 -13.41 1.17
N ALA A 85 7.63 -12.76 1.94
CA ALA A 85 6.26 -13.21 2.12
C ALA A 85 5.47 -13.21 0.80
N ALA A 86 5.65 -12.15 -0.01
CA ALA A 86 5.03 -12.04 -1.31
C ALA A 86 5.56 -13.09 -2.30
N GLN A 87 6.86 -13.34 -2.35
CA GLN A 87 7.46 -14.39 -3.19
C GLN A 87 6.93 -15.79 -2.86
N ALA A 88 6.72 -16.08 -1.58
CA ALA A 88 6.15 -17.36 -1.14
C ALA A 88 4.68 -17.51 -1.54
N PHE A 89 3.94 -16.43 -1.61
CA PHE A 89 2.51 -16.41 -1.93
C PHE A 89 2.24 -16.25 -3.43
N GLY A 90 3.04 -15.46 -4.13
CA GLY A 90 2.94 -15.18 -5.57
C GLY A 90 1.72 -14.31 -5.91
N PRO A 91 1.61 -13.06 -5.41
CA PRO A 91 0.45 -12.22 -5.66
C PRO A 91 0.42 -11.68 -7.09
N GLU A 92 -0.75 -11.43 -7.62
CA GLU A 92 -0.97 -10.69 -8.85
C GLU A 92 -1.28 -9.20 -8.59
N LEU A 93 -1.68 -8.87 -7.36
CA LEU A 93 -2.05 -7.52 -6.94
C LEU A 93 -1.49 -7.22 -5.55
N TYR A 94 -1.04 -5.98 -5.34
CA TYR A 94 -0.74 -5.45 -4.01
C TYR A 94 -1.84 -4.49 -3.56
N VAL A 95 -2.16 -4.53 -2.26
CA VAL A 95 -3.02 -3.56 -1.60
C VAL A 95 -2.28 -3.04 -0.36
N ALA A 96 -2.09 -1.73 -0.26
CA ALA A 96 -1.52 -1.10 0.92
C ALA A 96 -2.62 -0.37 1.70
N VAL A 97 -2.85 -0.75 2.95
CA VAL A 97 -3.80 -0.09 3.86
C VAL A 97 -3.01 0.52 5.01
N GLY A 98 -2.86 1.84 5.03
CA GLY A 98 -2.04 2.49 6.06
C GLY A 98 -1.52 3.86 5.67
N GLY A 99 -0.58 4.37 6.45
CA GLY A 99 0.13 5.61 6.15
C GLY A 99 1.22 5.43 5.10
N GLY A 100 2.07 6.45 4.95
CA GLY A 100 3.19 6.43 4.00
C GLY A 100 4.10 5.22 4.17
N SER A 101 4.37 4.79 5.41
CA SER A 101 5.22 3.61 5.69
C SER A 101 4.66 2.33 5.08
N ALA A 102 3.37 2.06 5.23
CA ALA A 102 2.73 0.88 4.66
C ALA A 102 2.74 0.93 3.12
N ILE A 103 2.43 2.09 2.53
CA ILE A 103 2.41 2.28 1.09
C ILE A 103 3.81 2.12 0.50
N ASP A 104 4.82 2.73 1.12
CA ASP A 104 6.21 2.66 0.65
C ASP A 104 6.80 1.25 0.80
N THR A 105 6.46 0.53 1.88
CA THR A 105 6.83 -0.88 2.05
C THR A 105 6.19 -1.76 0.97
N ALA A 106 4.91 -1.55 0.66
CA ALA A 106 4.23 -2.31 -0.39
C ALA A 106 4.87 -2.09 -1.77
N LYS A 107 5.24 -0.84 -2.10
CA LYS A 107 5.97 -0.50 -3.34
C LYS A 107 7.34 -1.17 -3.40
N GLY A 108 8.09 -1.08 -2.31
CA GLY A 108 9.41 -1.71 -2.22
C GLY A 108 9.34 -3.23 -2.29
N ALA A 109 8.39 -3.84 -1.59
CA ALA A 109 8.16 -5.28 -1.62
C ALA A 109 7.79 -5.79 -3.01
N ASN A 110 6.86 -5.11 -3.69
CA ASN A 110 6.50 -5.38 -5.07
C ASN A 110 7.72 -5.29 -6.01
N PHE A 111 8.55 -4.27 -5.83
CA PHE A 111 9.76 -4.10 -6.63
C PHE A 111 10.75 -5.24 -6.41
N VAL A 112 11.06 -5.58 -5.16
CA VAL A 112 12.00 -6.65 -4.81
C VAL A 112 11.44 -8.04 -5.18
N GLU A 113 10.13 -8.27 -5.01
CA GLU A 113 9.47 -9.52 -5.43
C GLU A 113 9.66 -9.77 -6.92
N VAL A 114 9.47 -8.76 -7.76
CA VAL A 114 9.50 -8.86 -9.22
C VAL A 114 10.93 -8.83 -9.76
N CYS A 115 11.79 -7.94 -9.24
CA CYS A 115 13.13 -7.70 -9.78
C CYS A 115 14.23 -8.49 -9.07
N GLY A 116 13.95 -9.05 -7.89
CA GLY A 116 14.94 -9.72 -7.04
C GLY A 116 15.83 -8.74 -6.29
N GLY A 117 16.93 -9.26 -5.68
CA GLY A 117 17.90 -8.44 -4.98
C GLY A 117 17.39 -7.77 -3.71
N ARG A 118 17.98 -6.65 -3.37
CA ARG A 118 17.59 -5.79 -2.25
C ARG A 118 17.36 -4.36 -2.76
N MET A 119 16.60 -3.55 -2.01
CA MET A 119 16.33 -2.17 -2.40
C MET A 119 17.62 -1.34 -2.56
N GLU A 120 18.65 -1.62 -1.79
CA GLU A 120 19.95 -0.94 -1.89
C GLU A 120 20.67 -1.16 -3.22
N ASP A 121 20.39 -2.26 -3.90
CA ASP A 121 21.01 -2.61 -5.18
C ASP A 121 20.49 -1.70 -6.32
N TYR A 122 19.35 -1.05 -6.11
CA TYR A 122 18.63 -0.26 -7.12
C TYR A 122 18.80 1.24 -6.95
N ARG A 123 20.00 1.68 -6.65
CA ARG A 123 20.35 3.11 -6.60
C ARG A 123 20.42 3.68 -8.01
N GLY A 124 19.43 4.51 -8.36
CA GLY A 124 19.39 5.19 -9.67
C GLY A 124 18.03 5.08 -10.35
N HIS A 125 17.97 5.41 -11.62
CA HIS A 125 16.75 5.40 -12.41
C HIS A 125 16.65 4.13 -13.27
N ASP A 126 15.42 3.61 -13.41
CA ASP A 126 15.01 2.59 -14.40
C ASP A 126 15.79 1.26 -14.36
N THR A 127 15.88 0.64 -13.20
CA THR A 127 16.56 -0.65 -13.04
C THR A 127 15.61 -1.86 -12.93
N ALA A 128 14.29 -1.66 -13.06
CA ALA A 128 13.34 -2.77 -13.03
C ALA A 128 13.52 -3.70 -14.24
N THR A 129 13.61 -4.99 -13.97
CA THR A 129 13.82 -6.04 -14.98
C THR A 129 12.52 -6.55 -15.59
N ALA A 130 11.37 -6.25 -14.94
CA ALA A 130 10.04 -6.66 -15.36
C ALA A 130 8.98 -5.64 -14.89
N PRO A 131 7.76 -5.66 -15.50
CA PRO A 131 6.64 -4.83 -15.03
C PRO A 131 6.27 -5.20 -13.59
N LEU A 132 6.09 -4.17 -12.75
CA LEU A 132 5.60 -4.37 -11.38
C LEU A 132 4.13 -4.78 -11.38
N ARG A 133 3.69 -5.43 -10.30
CA ARG A 133 2.28 -5.76 -10.09
C ARG A 133 1.49 -4.47 -9.88
N PRO A 134 0.21 -4.40 -10.27
CA PRO A 134 -0.63 -3.26 -9.90
C PRO A 134 -0.71 -3.11 -8.38
N LEU A 135 -0.86 -1.86 -7.92
CA LEU A 135 -0.97 -1.51 -6.51
C LEU A 135 -2.22 -0.67 -6.29
N ILE A 136 -3.02 -1.02 -5.29
CA ILE A 136 -4.07 -0.17 -4.72
C ILE A 136 -3.55 0.43 -3.42
N ALA A 137 -3.63 1.75 -3.29
CA ALA A 137 -3.34 2.43 -2.03
C ALA A 137 -4.63 2.86 -1.33
N VAL A 138 -4.74 2.54 -0.03
CA VAL A 138 -5.82 2.94 0.86
C VAL A 138 -5.19 3.72 2.02
N PRO A 139 -4.97 5.03 1.86
CA PRO A 139 -4.30 5.85 2.86
C PRO A 139 -5.17 6.02 4.12
N THR A 140 -4.55 5.83 5.29
CA THR A 140 -5.15 6.12 6.61
C THR A 140 -4.56 7.36 7.27
N THR A 141 -3.60 8.02 6.62
CA THR A 141 -2.95 9.25 7.08
C THR A 141 -2.91 10.25 5.93
N ALA A 142 -3.44 11.44 6.17
CA ALA A 142 -3.42 12.51 5.18
C ALA A 142 -2.04 13.19 5.09
N GLY A 143 -1.66 13.65 3.89
CA GLY A 143 -0.51 14.53 3.68
C GLY A 143 0.82 13.85 3.37
N THR A 144 0.90 12.52 3.31
CA THR A 144 2.16 11.83 2.99
C THR A 144 2.51 11.91 1.51
N GLY A 145 1.51 11.92 0.61
CA GLY A 145 1.67 11.91 -0.83
C GLY A 145 2.19 10.57 -1.39
N SER A 146 2.43 9.57 -0.55
CA SER A 146 2.92 8.26 -1.00
C SER A 146 1.92 7.57 -1.92
N GLU A 147 0.62 7.80 -1.73
CA GLU A 147 -0.47 7.21 -2.52
C GLU A 147 -0.49 7.69 -3.98
N VAL A 148 0.13 8.82 -4.29
CA VAL A 148 0.21 9.38 -5.65
C VAL A 148 1.66 9.53 -6.15
N GLY A 149 2.63 9.08 -5.35
CA GLY A 149 4.06 9.15 -5.65
C GLY A 149 4.56 7.92 -6.41
N ARG A 150 5.65 8.10 -7.17
CA ARG A 150 6.38 7.04 -7.89
C ARG A 150 7.65 6.61 -7.14
N ALA A 151 7.63 6.72 -5.83
CA ALA A 151 8.80 6.47 -5.00
C ALA A 151 8.46 5.60 -3.79
N SER A 152 9.47 4.92 -3.28
CA SER A 152 9.49 4.29 -1.98
C SER A 152 10.57 4.95 -1.13
N VAL A 153 10.20 5.43 0.05
CA VAL A 153 11.10 6.10 0.99
C VAL A 153 11.42 5.14 2.14
N LEU A 154 12.67 4.76 2.26
CA LEU A 154 13.12 3.78 3.23
C LEU A 154 14.27 4.35 4.08
N THR A 155 14.43 3.83 5.28
CA THR A 155 15.57 4.15 6.14
C THR A 155 16.71 3.17 5.86
N ASP A 156 17.87 3.70 5.51
CA ASP A 156 19.11 2.92 5.45
C ASP A 156 19.66 2.79 6.88
N GLU A 157 19.62 1.57 7.42
CA GLU A 157 20.03 1.31 8.80
C GLU A 157 21.50 1.58 9.06
N SER A 158 22.35 1.41 8.05
CA SER A 158 23.80 1.59 8.16
C SER A 158 24.19 3.08 8.31
N THR A 159 23.42 3.97 7.68
CA THR A 159 23.69 5.40 7.64
C THR A 159 22.66 6.24 8.40
N GLN A 160 21.58 5.61 8.89
CA GLN A 160 20.43 6.28 9.53
C GLN A 160 19.85 7.42 8.67
N THR A 161 19.94 7.30 7.35
CA THR A 161 19.44 8.30 6.41
C THR A 161 18.28 7.75 5.59
N LYS A 162 17.33 8.62 5.23
CA LYS A 162 16.26 8.25 4.31
C LYS A 162 16.81 8.11 2.89
N LYS A 163 16.51 6.99 2.26
CA LYS A 163 16.80 6.70 0.86
C LYS A 163 15.50 6.72 0.08
N ILE A 164 15.54 7.32 -1.10
CA ILE A 164 14.39 7.37 -1.98
C ILE A 164 14.75 6.59 -3.24
N ILE A 165 13.91 5.63 -3.58
CA ILE A 165 14.02 4.85 -4.81
C ILE A 165 12.83 5.20 -5.69
N PHE A 166 13.12 5.65 -6.89
CA PHE A 166 12.11 6.07 -7.86
C PHE A 166 11.97 5.03 -8.97
N HIS A 167 10.74 4.63 -9.22
CA HIS A 167 10.42 3.85 -10.41
C HIS A 167 8.99 4.16 -10.88
N PRO A 168 8.75 4.37 -12.20
CA PRO A 168 7.41 4.67 -12.72
C PRO A 168 6.34 3.64 -12.33
N GLY A 169 6.70 2.36 -12.34
CA GLY A 169 5.80 1.27 -11.95
C GLY A 169 5.42 1.22 -10.46
N MET A 170 6.02 2.07 -9.61
CA MET A 170 5.62 2.21 -8.20
C MET A 170 4.40 3.13 -8.03
N LEU A 171 3.92 3.76 -9.12
CA LEU A 171 2.71 4.56 -9.05
C LEU A 171 1.50 3.64 -8.79
N PRO A 172 0.72 3.86 -7.72
CA PRO A 172 -0.51 3.11 -7.52
C PRO A 172 -1.47 3.26 -8.70
N ALA A 173 -2.01 2.13 -9.17
CA ALA A 173 -3.03 2.13 -10.23
C ALA A 173 -4.35 2.74 -9.73
N LEU A 174 -4.64 2.54 -8.44
CA LEU A 174 -5.86 3.02 -7.79
C LEU A 174 -5.55 3.54 -6.39
N VAL A 175 -6.21 4.63 -6.02
CA VAL A 175 -6.28 5.15 -4.64
C VAL A 175 -7.73 5.14 -4.18
N ILE A 176 -7.97 4.59 -2.98
CA ILE A 176 -9.25 4.71 -2.29
C ILE A 176 -9.01 5.62 -1.08
N ALA A 177 -9.31 6.89 -1.25
CA ALA A 177 -9.24 7.90 -0.20
C ALA A 177 -10.57 7.92 0.56
N ASP A 178 -10.64 7.13 1.64
CA ASP A 178 -11.81 7.05 2.52
C ASP A 178 -11.56 7.91 3.77
N PRO A 179 -12.22 9.07 3.90
CA PRO A 179 -12.01 9.95 5.05
C PRO A 179 -12.32 9.29 6.40
N ALA A 180 -13.20 8.29 6.44
CA ALA A 180 -13.52 7.57 7.67
C ALA A 180 -12.34 6.76 8.23
N LEU A 181 -11.31 6.45 7.41
CA LEU A 181 -10.12 5.73 7.85
C LEU A 181 -9.05 6.67 8.44
N THR A 182 -9.15 7.97 8.19
CA THR A 182 -8.17 8.97 8.64
C THR A 182 -8.54 9.61 9.98
N VAL A 183 -9.72 9.35 10.50
CA VAL A 183 -10.22 9.93 11.75
C VAL A 183 -9.75 9.11 12.93
N VAL A 184 -8.96 9.70 13.81
CA VAL A 184 -8.60 9.10 15.10
C VAL A 184 -9.83 9.16 16.01
N PRO A 185 -10.28 8.06 16.64
CA PRO A 185 -11.46 8.04 17.50
C PRO A 185 -11.50 9.16 18.56
N ALA A 186 -10.35 9.51 19.14
CA ALA A 186 -10.25 10.61 20.10
C ALA A 186 -10.59 12.00 19.54
N VAL A 187 -10.47 12.20 18.22
CA VAL A 187 -10.85 13.48 17.56
C VAL A 187 -12.35 13.52 17.33
N LEU A 188 -12.99 12.37 17.02
CA LEU A 188 -14.44 12.25 16.91
C LEU A 188 -15.14 12.57 18.23
N ASP A 189 -14.64 12.02 19.36
CA ASP A 189 -15.19 12.30 20.69
C ASP A 189 -15.09 13.78 21.06
N THR A 190 -14.02 14.45 20.63
CA THR A 190 -13.83 15.88 20.86
C THR A 190 -14.75 16.73 19.98
N LEU A 191 -14.97 16.34 18.72
CA LEU A 191 -15.88 17.05 17.81
C LEU A 191 -17.35 16.89 18.23
N VAL A 192 -17.76 15.70 18.63
CA VAL A 192 -19.12 15.44 19.15
C VAL A 192 -19.36 16.25 20.42
N PHE A 193 -18.35 16.38 21.30
CA PHE A 193 -18.45 17.18 22.52
C PHE A 193 -18.63 18.68 22.22
N ILE A 194 -17.99 19.20 21.18
CA ILE A 194 -18.14 20.60 20.76
C ILE A 194 -19.52 20.87 20.16
N GLU A 195 -20.06 19.97 19.36
CA GLU A 195 -21.41 20.13 18.76
C GLU A 195 -22.53 20.05 19.79
N THR A 196 -22.34 19.32 20.91
CA THR A 196 -23.37 19.18 21.96
C THR A 196 -23.40 20.35 22.95
N GLN A 197 -22.49 21.32 22.85
CA GLN A 197 -22.42 22.51 23.72
C GLN A 197 -23.01 23.78 23.07
N HIS A 198 -23.59 23.68 21.90
CA HIS A 198 -24.35 24.73 21.22
C HIS A 198 -25.81 24.29 21.05
#